data_28c7d527a7cb0dc60fc1a4f23af9dcb4
#
_entry.id   28c7d527a7cb0dc60fc1a4f23af9dcb4
#
_cell.length_a   1.000
_cell.length_b   1.000
_cell.length_c   1.000
_cell.angle_alpha   90.00
_cell.angle_beta   90.00
_cell.angle_gamma   90.00
#
_symmetry.space_group_name_H-M   'P 1'
#
loop_
_entity.id
_entity.type
_entity.pdbx_description
1 polymer ?
#
loop_
_entity_poly.entity_id
_entity_poly.type
_entity_poly.pdbx_seq_one_letter_code
_entity_poly.pdbx_strand_id
1 'polypeptide(L)'
;SSSSDRLYPIYIATRPDAVTGNWKAVLKVGGAVFNFPVKIENIKPNRMRIKLDFGKKELTSSDEPVNCILSANWLYGAPAKNLDARIDVSMWQSKEGFKKFQDFRINNIREAPFYTTFEWFKGRLNDLGNTKISQKLLPKESNATGPMVVNFKTKVFEQGGEPNVDNVNVTYHPFNRYCGVSVLKNSYGAPTYNVNENVPISLASISTDGNGISQTALKVEIFRVDWSWWWDEDNSNSYSYYKSEMENPIQSYSVKTNAQGKANVQFKSAEWGRYYVRVTDPVSGHTSGEYFYCGYPETEDNYNAIRAASIVPVMSDKENYNVGEEVKLKLECPDKARVLVSLENGSKVVKAMWYDAVKGNNEFKFKTTAEMSPNVYANVSIVQRFGQNVNDMPVRMYGIIPIKVEDKNTRLNPVISMPSELKPSMRSSITINEQS
;
A
#
# COMPACT_ATOMS: atom_id res chain seq x y z
N SER A 1 22.60 7.02 36.13
CA SER A 1 23.60 7.92 35.58
C SER A 1 22.92 8.86 34.59
N SER A 2 22.80 10.13 34.93
CA SER A 2 22.32 11.20 34.04
C SER A 2 23.39 11.49 32.99
N SER A 3 23.08 11.39 31.70
CA SER A 3 23.96 11.92 30.67
C SER A 3 23.67 13.42 30.48
N SER A 4 24.69 14.17 30.14
CA SER A 4 24.61 15.63 29.89
C SER A 4 23.63 16.01 28.77
N ASP A 5 23.22 15.05 27.94
CA ASP A 5 22.42 15.25 26.73
C ASP A 5 20.98 14.73 26.85
N ARG A 6 20.47 14.52 28.05
CA ARG A 6 19.13 13.93 28.31
C ARG A 6 18.92 12.55 27.65
N LEU A 7 19.98 11.86 27.27
CA LEU A 7 19.94 10.49 26.78
C LEU A 7 20.32 9.53 27.91
N TYR A 8 19.48 8.52 28.11
CA TYR A 8 19.65 7.51 29.16
C TYR A 8 19.96 6.16 28.51
N PRO A 9 21.24 5.76 28.36
CA PRO A 9 21.56 4.46 27.83
C PRO A 9 21.15 3.37 28.83
N ILE A 10 20.41 2.38 28.34
CA ILE A 10 19.99 1.23 29.12
C ILE A 10 20.74 0.00 28.61
N TYR A 11 21.51 -0.63 29.48
CA TYR A 11 22.26 -1.84 29.15
C TYR A 11 21.52 -3.06 29.72
N ILE A 12 21.24 -4.02 28.87
CA ILE A 12 20.65 -5.30 29.26
C ILE A 12 21.73 -6.35 29.12
N ALA A 13 22.23 -6.85 30.23
CA ALA A 13 23.18 -7.96 30.25
C ALA A 13 22.41 -9.28 30.10
N THR A 14 22.81 -10.10 29.14
CA THR A 14 22.29 -11.46 28.98
C THR A 14 23.31 -12.47 29.47
N ARG A 15 22.81 -13.52 30.11
CA ARG A 15 23.70 -14.65 30.56
C ARG A 15 24.05 -15.51 29.33
N PRO A 16 25.22 -16.19 29.36
CA PRO A 16 25.63 -17.12 28.28
C PRO A 16 24.61 -18.27 28.06
N ASP A 17 23.88 -18.63 29.09
CA ASP A 17 22.88 -19.69 29.12
C ASP A 17 21.45 -19.13 28.93
N ALA A 18 21.30 -17.87 28.57
CA ALA A 18 20.00 -17.26 28.36
C ALA A 18 19.20 -17.97 27.26
N VAL A 19 17.93 -18.24 27.54
CA VAL A 19 17.03 -18.87 26.56
C VAL A 19 16.91 -18.00 25.33
N THR A 20 17.23 -18.55 24.16
CA THR A 20 17.13 -17.88 22.88
C THR A 20 15.66 -17.67 22.46
N GLY A 21 15.40 -16.60 21.75
CA GLY A 21 14.04 -16.30 21.27
C GLY A 21 13.73 -14.81 21.21
N ASN A 22 12.49 -14.51 20.92
CA ASN A 22 11.97 -13.14 20.93
C ASN A 22 11.48 -12.77 22.32
N TRP A 23 12.18 -11.85 22.94
CA TRP A 23 11.89 -11.32 24.25
C TRP A 23 11.30 -9.92 24.12
N LYS A 24 10.67 -9.45 25.18
CA LYS A 24 10.09 -8.12 25.26
C LYS A 24 10.69 -7.37 26.45
N ALA A 25 11.46 -6.34 26.17
CA ALA A 25 11.91 -5.42 27.21
C ALA A 25 10.79 -4.40 27.48
N VAL A 26 10.39 -4.26 28.74
CA VAL A 26 9.36 -3.31 29.18
C VAL A 26 10.03 -2.22 29.98
N LEU A 27 10.04 -0.99 29.45
CA LEU A 27 10.54 0.17 30.15
C LEU A 27 9.36 0.98 30.70
N LYS A 28 9.38 1.27 32.01
CA LYS A 28 8.38 2.10 32.68
C LYS A 28 9.04 3.37 33.18
N VAL A 29 8.58 4.51 32.69
CA VAL A 29 9.12 5.83 33.04
C VAL A 29 7.97 6.82 33.21
N GLY A 30 7.85 7.47 34.37
CA GLY A 30 6.87 8.53 34.61
C GLY A 30 5.41 8.14 34.33
N GLY A 31 5.04 6.87 34.58
CA GLY A 31 3.70 6.34 34.26
C GLY A 31 3.52 5.84 32.82
N ALA A 32 4.43 6.17 31.91
CA ALA A 32 4.42 5.64 30.54
C ALA A 32 5.11 4.28 30.46
N VAL A 33 4.60 3.40 29.59
CA VAL A 33 5.13 2.06 29.36
C VAL A 33 5.60 1.93 27.91
N PHE A 34 6.88 1.64 27.73
CA PHE A 34 7.48 1.42 26.41
C PHE A 34 7.85 -0.06 26.27
N ASN A 35 7.54 -0.62 25.10
CA ASN A 35 7.83 -2.02 24.79
C ASN A 35 8.82 -2.10 23.64
N PHE A 36 9.93 -2.82 23.86
CA PHE A 36 10.95 -3.02 22.83
C PHE A 36 11.13 -4.53 22.58
N PRO A 37 11.03 -4.99 21.34
CA PRO A 37 11.38 -6.36 21.01
C PRO A 37 12.90 -6.53 21.16
N VAL A 38 13.30 -7.57 21.86
CA VAL A 38 14.71 -7.94 22.03
C VAL A 38 14.88 -9.38 21.57
N LYS A 39 15.77 -9.59 20.61
CA LYS A 39 16.07 -10.93 20.10
C LYS A 39 17.33 -11.45 20.77
N ILE A 40 17.22 -12.56 21.50
CA ILE A 40 18.37 -13.26 22.07
C ILE A 40 18.69 -14.45 21.17
N GLU A 41 19.86 -14.46 20.57
CA GLU A 41 20.33 -15.52 19.68
C GLU A 41 21.68 -16.08 20.16
N ASN A 42 21.78 -17.38 20.10
CA ASN A 42 23.07 -18.04 20.23
C ASN A 42 23.58 -18.42 18.84
N ILE A 43 24.58 -17.72 18.35
CA ILE A 43 25.18 -17.98 17.05
C ILE A 43 26.07 -19.23 17.19
N LYS A 44 25.48 -20.38 16.97
CA LYS A 44 26.27 -21.60 16.76
C LYS A 44 26.53 -21.72 15.25
N PRO A 45 27.78 -21.83 14.82
CA PRO A 45 28.08 -22.06 13.40
C PRO A 45 27.46 -23.39 12.95
N ASN A 46 26.81 -23.36 11.79
CA ASN A 46 26.34 -24.61 11.18
C ASN A 46 27.50 -25.58 10.98
N ARG A 47 27.32 -26.81 11.40
CA ARG A 47 28.30 -27.91 11.24
C ARG A 47 28.04 -28.73 9.98
N MET A 48 26.89 -28.45 9.31
CA MET A 48 26.47 -29.14 8.10
C MET A 48 26.21 -28.12 6.98
N ARG A 49 26.47 -28.54 5.76
CA ARG A 49 26.00 -27.89 4.54
C ARG A 49 24.71 -28.58 4.14
N ILE A 50 23.62 -27.84 4.19
CA ILE A 50 22.27 -28.28 3.78
C ILE A 50 21.99 -27.70 2.41
N LYS A 51 21.41 -28.50 1.51
CA LYS A 51 20.96 -28.05 0.19
C LYS A 51 19.56 -28.60 -0.09
N LEU A 52 18.64 -27.72 -0.40
CA LEU A 52 17.33 -28.06 -0.92
C LEU A 52 17.31 -27.72 -2.42
N ASP A 53 17.19 -28.75 -3.26
CA ASP A 53 17.32 -28.61 -4.71
C ASP A 53 15.99 -28.94 -5.41
N PHE A 54 15.41 -27.96 -6.05
CA PHE A 54 14.18 -28.10 -6.85
C PHE A 54 14.45 -28.40 -8.33
N GLY A 55 15.72 -28.39 -8.78
CA GLY A 55 16.10 -28.53 -10.19
C GLY A 55 15.74 -27.31 -11.05
N LYS A 56 15.16 -26.26 -10.46
CA LYS A 56 14.73 -25.04 -11.13
C LYS A 56 14.79 -23.85 -10.16
N LYS A 57 14.81 -22.63 -10.71
CA LYS A 57 14.94 -21.39 -9.91
C LYS A 57 13.59 -20.88 -9.39
N GLU A 58 12.52 -21.18 -10.10
CA GLU A 58 11.16 -20.73 -9.80
C GLU A 58 10.21 -21.91 -9.85
N LEU A 59 9.19 -21.89 -9.04
CA LEU A 59 8.12 -22.90 -8.96
C LEU A 59 6.83 -22.33 -9.51
N THR A 60 6.00 -23.18 -10.09
CA THR A 60 4.71 -22.80 -10.66
C THR A 60 3.60 -23.74 -10.17
N SER A 61 2.35 -23.35 -10.33
CA SER A 61 1.20 -24.20 -10.00
C SER A 61 1.17 -25.52 -10.78
N SER A 62 1.83 -25.58 -11.94
CA SER A 62 1.99 -26.83 -12.71
C SER A 62 3.02 -27.80 -12.11
N ASP A 63 3.81 -27.36 -11.13
CA ASP A 63 4.79 -28.19 -10.44
C ASP A 63 4.21 -28.90 -9.21
N GLU A 64 2.92 -28.78 -8.97
CA GLU A 64 2.24 -29.47 -7.86
C GLU A 64 1.97 -30.95 -8.16
N PRO A 65 2.37 -31.90 -7.32
CA PRO A 65 3.16 -31.73 -6.11
C PRO A 65 4.61 -31.32 -6.40
N VAL A 66 5.12 -30.39 -5.58
CA VAL A 66 6.51 -29.89 -5.70
C VAL A 66 7.50 -31.00 -5.36
N ASN A 67 8.42 -31.27 -6.30
CA ASN A 67 9.45 -32.27 -6.15
C ASN A 67 10.80 -31.60 -5.86
N CYS A 68 11.50 -32.07 -4.84
CA CYS A 68 12.85 -31.60 -4.53
C CYS A 68 13.72 -32.70 -3.88
N ILE A 69 15.01 -32.46 -3.85
CA ILE A 69 15.97 -33.29 -3.14
C ILE A 69 16.56 -32.47 -2.00
N LEU A 70 16.35 -32.94 -0.78
CA LEU A 70 17.07 -32.44 0.39
C LEU A 70 18.33 -33.25 0.58
N SER A 71 19.48 -32.59 0.66
CA SER A 71 20.78 -33.22 0.98
C SER A 71 21.49 -32.44 2.09
N ALA A 72 22.17 -33.16 2.96
CA ALA A 72 23.00 -32.60 4.01
C ALA A 72 24.32 -33.37 4.15
N ASN A 73 25.40 -32.63 4.25
CA ASN A 73 26.72 -33.14 4.48
C ASN A 73 27.40 -32.38 5.62
N TRP A 74 28.16 -33.09 6.43
CA TRP A 74 29.03 -32.44 7.40
C TRP A 74 30.05 -31.54 6.69
N LEU A 75 30.54 -30.50 7.33
CA LEU A 75 31.53 -29.60 6.72
C LEU A 75 32.85 -30.29 6.33
N TYR A 76 33.15 -31.39 6.97
CA TYR A 76 34.32 -32.24 6.62
C TYR A 76 34.05 -33.23 5.48
N GLY A 77 32.85 -33.13 4.82
CA GLY A 77 32.52 -33.83 3.58
C GLY A 77 31.72 -35.12 3.76
N ALA A 78 31.60 -35.69 4.95
CA ALA A 78 30.82 -36.92 5.15
C ALA A 78 29.32 -36.66 5.05
N PRO A 79 28.50 -37.62 4.53
CA PRO A 79 27.07 -37.50 4.49
C PRO A 79 26.46 -37.48 5.90
N ALA A 80 25.39 -36.66 6.09
CA ALA A 80 24.62 -36.59 7.33
C ALA A 80 23.62 -37.76 7.39
N LYS A 81 24.12 -38.97 7.66
CA LYS A 81 23.36 -40.22 7.57
C LYS A 81 22.27 -40.30 8.62
N ASN A 82 21.07 -40.74 8.19
CA ASN A 82 19.98 -41.14 9.07
C ASN A 82 19.56 -40.07 10.09
N LEU A 83 19.79 -38.79 9.79
CA LEU A 83 19.37 -37.68 10.64
C LEU A 83 17.94 -37.27 10.35
N ASP A 84 17.25 -36.83 11.40
CA ASP A 84 15.91 -36.27 11.26
C ASP A 84 15.98 -34.93 10.58
N ALA A 85 15.02 -34.65 9.68
CA ALA A 85 14.93 -33.43 8.94
C ALA A 85 13.50 -32.89 8.94
N ARG A 86 13.39 -31.57 8.97
CA ARG A 86 12.12 -30.85 8.94
C ARG A 86 12.24 -29.62 8.06
N ILE A 87 11.20 -29.30 7.32
CA ILE A 87 11.11 -28.07 6.52
C ILE A 87 9.84 -27.32 6.92
N ASP A 88 10.03 -26.12 7.45
CA ASP A 88 8.96 -25.17 7.67
C ASP A 88 8.92 -24.21 6.47
N VAL A 89 7.73 -23.96 5.93
CA VAL A 89 7.51 -23.05 4.81
C VAL A 89 6.79 -21.80 5.31
N SER A 90 7.31 -20.64 4.93
CA SER A 90 6.61 -19.38 5.06
C SER A 90 6.38 -18.81 3.66
N MET A 91 5.15 -18.45 3.34
CA MET A 91 4.77 -17.90 2.03
C MET A 91 4.15 -16.54 2.20
N TRP A 92 4.54 -15.58 1.35
CA TRP A 92 3.95 -14.26 1.31
C TRP A 92 3.94 -13.70 -0.11
N GLN A 93 3.05 -12.76 -0.35
CA GLN A 93 2.94 -12.13 -1.64
C GLN A 93 4.20 -11.31 -1.96
N SER A 94 4.75 -11.49 -3.17
CA SER A 94 5.87 -10.69 -3.64
C SER A 94 5.47 -9.22 -3.78
N LYS A 95 6.34 -8.33 -3.31
CA LYS A 95 6.22 -6.88 -3.57
C LYS A 95 6.87 -6.49 -4.90
N GLU A 96 7.70 -7.35 -5.44
CA GLU A 96 8.39 -7.12 -6.71
C GLU A 96 7.47 -7.49 -7.86
N GLY A 97 7.32 -6.55 -8.79
CA GLY A 97 6.65 -6.76 -10.07
C GLY A 97 7.60 -7.35 -11.11
N PHE A 98 7.10 -7.53 -12.31
CA PHE A 98 7.93 -7.94 -13.45
C PHE A 98 8.75 -6.76 -13.99
N LYS A 99 10.07 -6.95 -14.18
CA LYS A 99 11.02 -5.88 -14.58
C LYS A 99 10.59 -5.08 -15.80
N LYS A 100 9.98 -5.73 -16.80
CA LYS A 100 9.49 -5.07 -18.03
C LYS A 100 8.14 -4.37 -17.87
N PHE A 101 7.47 -4.58 -16.73
CA PHE A 101 6.11 -4.09 -16.45
C PHE A 101 6.02 -3.43 -15.06
N GLN A 102 7.03 -2.68 -14.68
CA GLN A 102 7.12 -2.03 -13.35
C GLN A 102 5.99 -1.02 -13.11
N ASP A 103 5.49 -0.39 -14.18
CA ASP A 103 4.39 0.58 -14.11
C ASP A 103 3.03 -0.11 -13.94
N PHE A 104 2.98 -1.44 -14.06
CA PHE A 104 1.74 -2.19 -13.96
C PHE A 104 1.59 -2.80 -12.57
N ARG A 105 0.43 -2.60 -11.98
CA ARG A 105 0.00 -3.34 -10.79
C ARG A 105 -0.46 -4.72 -11.21
N ILE A 106 0.14 -5.73 -10.62
CA ILE A 106 -0.21 -7.14 -10.87
C ILE A 106 -1.20 -7.65 -9.82
N ASN A 107 -1.13 -7.12 -8.62
CA ASN A 107 -1.95 -7.58 -7.50
C ASN A 107 -3.33 -6.91 -7.50
N ASN A 108 -4.32 -7.61 -6.98
CA ASN A 108 -5.61 -7.00 -6.69
C ASN A 108 -5.53 -6.25 -5.35
N ILE A 109 -5.57 -4.92 -5.40
CA ILE A 109 -5.45 -4.05 -4.21
C ILE A 109 -6.60 -4.24 -3.20
N ARG A 110 -7.71 -4.87 -3.62
CA ARG A 110 -8.87 -5.14 -2.76
C ARG A 110 -8.76 -6.42 -1.94
N GLU A 111 -7.83 -7.26 -2.28
CA GLU A 111 -7.60 -8.52 -1.57
C GLU A 111 -6.48 -8.37 -0.56
N ALA A 112 -6.67 -8.95 0.62
CA ALA A 112 -5.66 -8.94 1.65
C ALA A 112 -4.41 -9.67 1.17
N PRO A 113 -3.19 -9.18 1.48
CA PRO A 113 -1.97 -9.88 1.15
C PRO A 113 -1.96 -11.26 1.80
N PHE A 114 -1.74 -12.28 0.99
CA PHE A 114 -1.63 -13.65 1.49
C PHE A 114 -0.36 -13.83 2.30
N TYR A 115 -0.49 -14.42 3.47
CA TYR A 115 0.63 -14.88 4.31
C TYR A 115 0.25 -16.17 5.01
N THR A 116 1.13 -17.16 4.99
CA THR A 116 0.96 -18.40 5.75
C THR A 116 2.29 -19.00 6.16
N THR A 117 2.28 -19.79 7.23
CA THR A 117 3.43 -20.59 7.69
C THR A 117 2.94 -21.94 8.15
N PHE A 118 3.60 -23.00 7.68
CA PHE A 118 3.25 -24.38 8.03
C PHE A 118 4.45 -25.31 7.94
N GLU A 119 4.37 -26.46 8.62
CA GLU A 119 5.31 -27.55 8.44
C GLU A 119 5.03 -28.23 7.10
N TRP A 120 5.97 -28.12 6.16
CA TRP A 120 5.83 -28.69 4.82
C TRP A 120 6.34 -30.11 4.72
N PHE A 121 7.45 -30.42 5.42
CA PHE A 121 8.06 -31.75 5.42
C PHE A 121 8.59 -32.11 6.80
N LYS A 122 8.41 -33.37 7.19
CA LYS A 122 9.02 -34.00 8.33
C LYS A 122 9.40 -35.43 7.95
N GLY A 123 10.66 -35.79 8.11
CA GLY A 123 11.17 -37.11 7.72
C GLY A 123 12.62 -37.29 8.13
N ARG A 124 13.28 -38.24 7.50
CA ARG A 124 14.66 -38.64 7.80
C ARG A 124 15.48 -38.72 6.52
N LEU A 125 16.76 -38.35 6.60
CA LEU A 125 17.74 -38.56 5.55
C LEU A 125 18.15 -40.05 5.51
N ASN A 126 18.51 -40.52 4.33
CA ASN A 126 19.03 -41.89 4.14
C ASN A 126 20.53 -42.01 4.47
N ASP A 127 21.11 -43.16 4.20
CA ASP A 127 22.55 -43.43 4.43
C ASP A 127 23.50 -42.57 3.58
N LEU A 128 23.01 -41.98 2.50
CA LEU A 128 23.72 -41.03 1.65
C LEU A 128 23.51 -39.56 2.07
N GLY A 129 22.82 -39.33 3.19
CA GLY A 129 22.54 -37.98 3.69
C GLY A 129 21.53 -37.20 2.84
N ASN A 130 20.63 -37.87 2.13
CA ASN A 130 19.62 -37.21 1.31
C ASN A 130 18.23 -37.84 1.44
N THR A 131 17.19 -37.11 0.96
CA THR A 131 15.84 -37.63 0.81
C THR A 131 15.13 -36.91 -0.32
N LYS A 132 14.24 -37.65 -1.02
CA LYS A 132 13.37 -37.08 -2.05
C LYS A 132 12.05 -36.68 -1.40
N ILE A 133 11.61 -35.49 -1.73
CA ILE A 133 10.37 -34.89 -1.21
C ILE A 133 9.45 -34.63 -2.38
N SER A 134 8.17 -35.01 -2.24
CA SER A 134 7.11 -34.74 -3.21
C SER A 134 5.87 -34.34 -2.42
N GLN A 135 5.58 -33.04 -2.35
CA GLN A 135 4.52 -32.51 -1.50
C GLN A 135 3.81 -31.32 -2.12
N LYS A 136 2.52 -31.14 -1.81
CA LYS A 136 1.79 -29.91 -2.16
C LYS A 136 2.31 -28.73 -1.37
N LEU A 137 2.51 -27.63 -2.07
CA LEU A 137 3.02 -26.38 -1.51
C LEU A 137 1.89 -25.39 -1.22
N LEU A 138 0.97 -25.20 -2.17
CA LEU A 138 -0.09 -24.21 -2.02
C LEU A 138 -1.24 -24.78 -1.19
N PRO A 139 -1.65 -24.11 -0.08
CA PRO A 139 -2.87 -24.48 0.65
C PRO A 139 -4.12 -24.38 -0.24
N LYS A 140 -5.10 -25.24 -0.01
CA LYS A 140 -6.34 -25.29 -0.82
C LYS A 140 -7.13 -23.97 -0.80
N GLU A 141 -7.00 -23.19 0.28
CA GLU A 141 -7.72 -21.94 0.53
C GLU A 141 -6.84 -20.71 0.31
N SER A 142 -5.86 -20.77 -0.60
CA SER A 142 -4.99 -19.64 -0.85
C SER A 142 -5.68 -18.54 -1.65
N ASN A 143 -5.67 -17.33 -1.10
CA ASN A 143 -6.10 -16.11 -1.79
C ASN A 143 -4.90 -15.40 -2.43
N ALA A 144 -4.02 -16.14 -3.11
CA ALA A 144 -2.87 -15.56 -3.78
C ALA A 144 -3.35 -14.67 -4.94
N THR A 145 -2.92 -13.40 -4.95
CA THR A 145 -3.33 -12.41 -5.96
C THR A 145 -2.21 -12.06 -6.94
N GLY A 146 -1.05 -12.72 -6.83
CA GLY A 146 0.11 -12.48 -7.67
C GLY A 146 1.26 -13.43 -7.35
N PRO A 147 2.46 -13.18 -7.89
CA PRO A 147 3.65 -13.95 -7.56
C PRO A 147 3.95 -13.95 -6.07
N MET A 148 4.47 -15.04 -5.57
CA MET A 148 4.74 -15.24 -4.15
C MET A 148 6.23 -15.51 -3.91
N VAL A 149 6.71 -15.11 -2.74
CA VAL A 149 7.99 -15.57 -2.20
C VAL A 149 7.73 -16.70 -1.23
N VAL A 150 8.43 -17.79 -1.40
CA VAL A 150 8.37 -18.94 -0.53
C VAL A 150 9.72 -19.12 0.14
N ASN A 151 9.77 -19.01 1.46
CA ASN A 151 10.93 -19.31 2.27
C ASN A 151 10.82 -20.73 2.80
N PHE A 152 11.81 -21.57 2.45
CA PHE A 152 11.98 -22.91 2.97
C PHE A 152 13.03 -22.88 4.07
N LYS A 153 12.60 -22.98 5.33
CA LYS A 153 13.48 -23.10 6.48
C LYS A 153 13.72 -24.57 6.78
N THR A 154 14.84 -25.09 6.30
CA THR A 154 15.25 -26.48 6.44
C THR A 154 16.05 -26.66 7.73
N LYS A 155 15.68 -27.63 8.52
CA LYS A 155 16.34 -28.04 9.77
C LYS A 155 16.77 -29.49 9.67
N VAL A 156 18.03 -29.78 9.94
CA VAL A 156 18.57 -31.13 10.08
C VAL A 156 19.11 -31.27 11.49
N PHE A 157 18.62 -32.28 12.22
CA PHE A 157 18.88 -32.46 13.67
C PHE A 157 20.07 -33.40 13.90
N GLU A 158 21.04 -32.95 14.69
CA GLU A 158 22.12 -33.79 15.17
C GLU A 158 21.62 -34.77 16.26
N GLN A 159 22.37 -35.83 16.49
CA GLN A 159 22.16 -36.67 17.69
C GLN A 159 22.38 -35.81 18.93
N GLY A 160 21.31 -35.50 19.66
CA GLY A 160 21.31 -34.55 20.77
C GLY A 160 20.31 -33.41 20.62
N GLY A 161 19.59 -33.36 19.49
CA GLY A 161 18.42 -32.53 19.31
C GLY A 161 18.65 -31.11 18.76
N GLU A 162 19.90 -30.67 18.58
CA GLU A 162 20.19 -29.35 18.02
C GLU A 162 20.07 -29.38 16.49
N PRO A 163 19.37 -28.42 15.86
CA PRO A 163 19.24 -28.35 14.41
C PRO A 163 20.36 -27.51 13.78
N ASN A 164 20.87 -27.95 12.66
CA ASN A 164 21.53 -27.11 11.67
C ASN A 164 20.44 -26.57 10.75
N VAL A 165 20.49 -25.28 10.43
CA VAL A 165 19.41 -24.55 9.72
C VAL A 165 19.94 -23.93 8.44
N ASP A 166 19.18 -24.09 7.36
CA ASP A 166 19.37 -23.38 6.10
C ASP A 166 18.07 -22.76 5.63
N ASN A 167 18.16 -21.62 4.92
CA ASN A 167 17.01 -20.90 4.42
C ASN A 167 17.17 -20.64 2.91
N VAL A 168 16.18 -21.05 2.14
CA VAL A 168 16.14 -20.83 0.69
C VAL A 168 14.85 -20.10 0.34
N ASN A 169 14.97 -18.98 -0.39
CA ASN A 169 13.83 -18.27 -0.97
C ASN A 169 13.66 -18.68 -2.43
N VAL A 170 12.44 -19.01 -2.81
CA VAL A 170 12.07 -19.37 -4.17
C VAL A 170 10.84 -18.57 -4.56
N THR A 171 10.80 -18.07 -5.80
CA THR A 171 9.58 -17.48 -6.36
C THR A 171 8.60 -18.60 -6.73
N TYR A 172 7.35 -18.45 -6.32
CA TYR A 172 6.27 -19.37 -6.68
C TYR A 172 5.19 -18.62 -7.47
N HIS A 173 4.81 -19.17 -8.60
CA HIS A 173 3.77 -18.64 -9.47
C HIS A 173 2.48 -19.45 -9.32
N PRO A 174 1.46 -18.96 -8.57
CA PRO A 174 0.16 -19.64 -8.46
C PRO A 174 -0.65 -19.62 -9.77
N PHE A 175 -0.30 -18.71 -10.69
CA PHE A 175 -0.92 -18.61 -12.02
C PHE A 175 0.11 -18.86 -13.11
N ASN A 176 -0.33 -19.45 -14.23
CA ASN A 176 0.54 -19.67 -15.39
C ASN A 176 0.79 -18.41 -16.22
N ARG A 177 0.00 -17.36 -16.01
CA ARG A 177 0.18 -16.02 -16.55
C ARG A 177 -0.60 -15.00 -15.72
N TYR A 178 -0.23 -13.74 -15.86
CA TYR A 178 -0.71 -12.64 -15.08
C TYR A 178 -1.32 -11.55 -15.95
N CYS A 179 -2.36 -10.89 -15.48
CA CYS A 179 -2.79 -9.62 -16.04
C CYS A 179 -2.30 -8.47 -15.14
N GLY A 180 -2.01 -7.35 -15.76
CA GLY A 180 -1.60 -6.12 -15.08
C GLY A 180 -2.45 -4.93 -15.50
N VAL A 181 -2.59 -3.98 -14.59
CA VAL A 181 -3.28 -2.71 -14.84
C VAL A 181 -2.41 -1.54 -14.44
N SER A 182 -2.44 -0.49 -15.24
CA SER A 182 -1.79 0.78 -14.92
C SER A 182 -2.73 1.93 -15.28
N VAL A 183 -3.02 2.76 -14.32
CA VAL A 183 -3.72 4.03 -14.50
C VAL A 183 -2.69 5.13 -14.34
N LEU A 184 -2.57 6.00 -15.36
CA LEU A 184 -1.56 7.06 -15.33
C LEU A 184 -1.78 7.95 -14.11
N LYS A 185 -0.68 8.33 -13.49
CA LYS A 185 -0.68 9.22 -12.34
C LYS A 185 -0.46 10.65 -12.81
N ASN A 186 -1.11 11.60 -12.14
CA ASN A 186 -0.85 13.02 -12.38
C ASN A 186 0.57 13.44 -11.91
N SER A 187 0.90 14.71 -12.05
CA SER A 187 2.20 15.26 -11.62
C SER A 187 2.46 15.11 -10.11
N TYR A 188 1.43 14.84 -9.31
CA TYR A 188 1.50 14.61 -7.86
C TYR A 188 1.55 13.11 -7.48
N GLY A 189 1.70 12.21 -8.45
CA GLY A 189 1.82 10.77 -8.21
C GLY A 189 0.51 10.03 -7.96
N ALA A 190 -0.65 10.70 -8.08
CA ALA A 190 -1.99 10.12 -7.89
C ALA A 190 -2.72 9.88 -9.22
N PRO A 191 -3.46 8.76 -9.39
CA PRO A 191 -4.28 8.51 -10.58
C PRO A 191 -5.60 9.30 -10.48
N THR A 192 -5.53 10.62 -10.68
CA THR A 192 -6.65 11.57 -10.56
C THR A 192 -6.88 12.30 -11.87
N TYR A 193 -8.14 12.42 -12.28
CA TYR A 193 -8.60 13.00 -13.55
C TYR A 193 -9.75 13.96 -13.32
N ASN A 194 -9.95 14.92 -14.23
CA ASN A 194 -11.12 15.77 -14.18
C ASN A 194 -12.39 14.99 -14.61
N VAL A 195 -13.56 15.47 -14.14
CA VAL A 195 -14.85 15.00 -14.67
C VAL A 195 -14.92 15.26 -16.17
N ASN A 196 -15.45 14.30 -16.92
CA ASN A 196 -15.51 14.33 -18.37
C ASN A 196 -14.13 14.28 -19.09
N GLU A 197 -13.04 14.04 -18.37
CA GLU A 197 -11.75 13.74 -18.95
C GLU A 197 -11.65 12.24 -19.31
N ASN A 198 -10.88 11.92 -20.34
CA ASN A 198 -10.58 10.53 -20.68
C ASN A 198 -9.52 9.98 -19.75
N VAL A 199 -9.86 8.93 -19.01
CA VAL A 199 -8.95 8.17 -18.15
C VAL A 199 -8.29 7.07 -18.98
N PRO A 200 -7.00 7.18 -19.30
CA PRO A 200 -6.29 6.13 -20.01
C PRO A 200 -5.92 4.99 -19.05
N ILE A 201 -6.42 3.81 -19.34
CA ILE A 201 -6.14 2.60 -18.56
C ILE A 201 -5.31 1.65 -19.43
N SER A 202 -4.08 1.43 -19.04
CA SER A 202 -3.18 0.50 -19.71
C SER A 202 -3.25 -0.88 -19.07
N LEU A 203 -3.22 -1.90 -19.91
CA LEU A 203 -3.38 -3.30 -19.55
C LEU A 203 -2.19 -4.10 -20.04
N ALA A 204 -1.84 -5.16 -19.33
CA ALA A 204 -0.80 -6.08 -19.74
C ALA A 204 -1.23 -7.54 -19.52
N SER A 205 -0.74 -8.43 -20.38
CA SER A 205 -0.71 -9.88 -20.15
C SER A 205 0.74 -10.34 -20.12
N ILE A 206 1.14 -11.02 -19.06
CA ILE A 206 2.53 -11.26 -18.69
C ILE A 206 2.69 -12.73 -18.35
N SER A 207 3.68 -13.39 -18.94
CA SER A 207 4.07 -14.77 -18.59
C SER A 207 4.87 -14.81 -17.28
N THR A 208 5.04 -15.98 -16.72
CA THR A 208 5.81 -16.17 -15.48
C THR A 208 7.27 -15.72 -15.60
N ASP A 209 7.85 -15.80 -16.79
CA ASP A 209 9.21 -15.32 -17.10
C ASP A 209 9.30 -13.80 -17.35
N GLY A 210 8.18 -13.07 -17.18
CA GLY A 210 8.12 -11.61 -17.29
C GLY A 210 8.07 -11.07 -18.72
N ASN A 211 7.72 -11.90 -19.72
CA ASN A 211 7.49 -11.45 -21.09
C ASN A 211 6.02 -11.14 -21.34
N GLY A 212 5.75 -10.19 -22.25
CA GLY A 212 4.39 -9.89 -22.68
C GLY A 212 3.80 -11.02 -23.54
N ILE A 213 2.52 -11.33 -23.33
CA ILE A 213 1.79 -12.35 -24.10
C ILE A 213 0.81 -11.65 -25.03
N SER A 214 0.99 -11.85 -26.34
CA SER A 214 0.12 -11.30 -27.38
C SER A 214 -1.21 -12.03 -27.48
N GLN A 215 -2.21 -11.36 -28.08
CA GLN A 215 -3.53 -11.91 -28.39
C GLN A 215 -4.29 -12.50 -27.17
N THR A 216 -3.90 -12.11 -25.96
CA THR A 216 -4.62 -12.51 -24.74
C THR A 216 -5.88 -11.68 -24.62
N ALA A 217 -7.03 -12.34 -24.50
CA ALA A 217 -8.28 -11.68 -24.18
C ALA A 217 -8.29 -11.33 -22.68
N LEU A 218 -8.47 -10.05 -22.36
CA LEU A 218 -8.60 -9.54 -21.01
C LEU A 218 -10.00 -8.94 -20.82
N LYS A 219 -10.64 -9.28 -19.71
CA LYS A 219 -11.89 -8.66 -19.26
C LYS A 219 -11.53 -7.50 -18.35
N VAL A 220 -12.08 -6.33 -18.63
CA VAL A 220 -11.89 -5.11 -17.83
C VAL A 220 -13.26 -4.67 -17.32
N GLU A 221 -13.36 -4.45 -16.03
CA GLU A 221 -14.57 -4.01 -15.37
C GLU A 221 -14.28 -2.78 -14.54
N ILE A 222 -15.09 -1.76 -14.69
CA ILE A 222 -14.96 -0.51 -13.94
C ILE A 222 -16.16 -0.38 -13.02
N PHE A 223 -15.87 -0.13 -11.76
CA PHE A 223 -16.84 0.02 -10.69
C PHE A 223 -16.76 1.43 -10.12
N ARG A 224 -17.89 1.99 -9.76
CA ARG A 224 -17.93 3.12 -8.85
C ARG A 224 -17.79 2.57 -7.43
N VAL A 225 -16.98 3.20 -6.61
CA VAL A 225 -16.80 2.82 -5.22
C VAL A 225 -17.62 3.77 -4.37
N ASP A 226 -18.79 3.33 -3.97
CA ASP A 226 -19.61 4.05 -3.01
C ASP A 226 -19.12 3.76 -1.59
N TRP A 227 -19.13 4.78 -0.75
CA TRP A 227 -18.80 4.62 0.65
C TRP A 227 -20.02 4.09 1.39
N SER A 228 -20.07 2.78 1.66
CA SER A 228 -20.90 2.28 2.72
C SER A 228 -20.05 1.98 3.94
N TRP A 229 -20.43 2.54 5.03
CA TRP A 229 -19.80 2.38 6.33
C TRP A 229 -20.38 1.14 6.98
N TRP A 230 -19.59 0.09 6.96
CA TRP A 230 -19.91 -1.13 7.65
C TRP A 230 -18.82 -1.35 8.71
N TRP A 231 -19.19 -1.33 9.95
CA TRP A 231 -18.31 -1.68 11.06
C TRP A 231 -18.48 -3.15 11.34
N ASP A 232 -17.45 -3.95 11.18
CA ASP A 232 -17.43 -5.36 11.52
C ASP A 232 -16.73 -5.52 12.88
N GLU A 233 -17.45 -5.97 13.89
CA GLU A 233 -16.99 -6.04 15.30
C GLU A 233 -15.93 -7.13 15.51
N ASP A 234 -15.82 -8.10 14.58
CA ASP A 234 -15.01 -9.31 14.78
C ASP A 234 -13.64 -9.28 14.10
N ASN A 235 -13.28 -8.26 13.33
CA ASN A 235 -12.00 -8.27 12.62
C ASN A 235 -11.35 -6.90 12.54
N SER A 236 -10.19 -6.79 13.20
CA SER A 236 -9.20 -5.73 13.03
C SER A 236 -8.64 -5.60 11.58
N ASN A 237 -9.25 -6.24 10.59
CA ASN A 237 -8.90 -6.22 9.18
C ASN A 237 -9.77 -5.23 8.42
N SER A 238 -9.24 -4.04 8.21
CA SER A 238 -9.84 -2.96 7.39
C SER A 238 -10.18 -3.35 5.92
N TYR A 239 -9.96 -4.59 5.52
CA TYR A 239 -10.19 -5.10 4.17
C TYR A 239 -11.61 -5.65 3.91
N SER A 240 -12.38 -5.97 4.94
CA SER A 240 -13.77 -6.47 4.79
C SER A 240 -14.77 -5.41 4.32
N TYR A 241 -14.44 -4.13 4.47
CA TYR A 241 -15.27 -2.99 4.07
C TYR A 241 -15.58 -2.90 2.57
N TYR A 242 -14.76 -3.50 1.73
CA TYR A 242 -14.82 -3.28 0.29
C TYR A 242 -15.55 -4.40 -0.48
N LYS A 243 -15.98 -5.46 0.20
CA LYS A 243 -16.47 -6.66 -0.47
C LYS A 243 -17.95 -6.60 -0.88
N SER A 244 -18.77 -5.77 -0.23
CA SER A 244 -20.23 -5.81 -0.39
C SER A 244 -20.82 -4.91 -1.48
N GLU A 245 -20.10 -3.96 -2.07
CA GLU A 245 -20.71 -2.91 -2.91
C GLU A 245 -20.31 -2.91 -4.38
N MET A 246 -19.76 -4.02 -4.89
CA MET A 246 -19.34 -4.09 -6.29
C MET A 246 -20.04 -5.21 -7.08
N GLU A 247 -21.31 -5.39 -6.91
CA GLU A 247 -22.02 -6.43 -7.65
C GLU A 247 -22.17 -6.11 -9.14
N ASN A 248 -22.27 -4.84 -9.52
CA ASN A 248 -22.48 -4.44 -10.91
C ASN A 248 -21.41 -3.45 -11.40
N PRO A 249 -20.59 -3.82 -12.40
CA PRO A 249 -19.70 -2.88 -13.05
C PRO A 249 -20.51 -1.83 -13.81
N ILE A 250 -20.13 -0.56 -13.70
CA ILE A 250 -20.74 0.52 -14.47
C ILE A 250 -20.34 0.47 -15.94
N GLN A 251 -19.17 -0.12 -16.23
CA GLN A 251 -18.67 -0.33 -17.59
C GLN A 251 -17.79 -1.56 -17.66
N SER A 252 -17.88 -2.28 -18.80
CA SER A 252 -17.08 -3.47 -19.06
C SER A 252 -16.51 -3.45 -20.47
N TYR A 253 -15.29 -3.97 -20.62
CA TYR A 253 -14.60 -4.11 -21.91
C TYR A 253 -14.05 -5.53 -22.05
N SER A 254 -13.94 -5.98 -23.30
CA SER A 254 -13.15 -7.14 -23.66
C SER A 254 -12.13 -6.72 -24.72
N VAL A 255 -10.85 -6.83 -24.39
CA VAL A 255 -9.78 -6.38 -25.25
C VAL A 255 -8.71 -7.45 -25.42
N LYS A 256 -8.00 -7.42 -26.57
CA LYS A 256 -6.88 -8.32 -26.83
C LYS A 256 -5.57 -7.55 -26.77
N THR A 257 -4.56 -8.17 -26.21
CA THR A 257 -3.22 -7.60 -26.14
C THR A 257 -2.51 -7.61 -27.50
N ASN A 258 -1.68 -6.62 -27.73
CA ASN A 258 -0.81 -6.50 -28.93
C ASN A 258 0.42 -7.42 -28.85
N ALA A 259 1.35 -7.31 -29.81
CA ALA A 259 2.58 -8.10 -29.87
C ALA A 259 3.48 -7.95 -28.63
N GLN A 260 3.40 -6.83 -27.92
CA GLN A 260 4.15 -6.55 -26.69
C GLN A 260 3.40 -7.00 -25.43
N GLY A 261 2.26 -7.67 -25.57
CA GLY A 261 1.43 -8.09 -24.43
C GLY A 261 0.66 -6.95 -23.78
N LYS A 262 0.47 -5.81 -24.46
CA LYS A 262 -0.20 -4.60 -23.91
C LYS A 262 -1.51 -4.31 -24.65
N ALA A 263 -2.45 -3.72 -23.93
CA ALA A 263 -3.69 -3.16 -24.47
C ALA A 263 -4.06 -1.88 -23.72
N ASN A 264 -4.97 -1.09 -24.29
CA ASN A 264 -5.45 0.13 -23.66
C ASN A 264 -6.97 0.21 -23.78
N VAL A 265 -7.60 0.73 -22.74
CA VAL A 265 -9.00 1.17 -22.76
C VAL A 265 -9.07 2.61 -22.27
N GLN A 266 -10.13 3.30 -22.63
CA GLN A 266 -10.40 4.64 -22.14
C GLN A 266 -11.74 4.62 -21.40
N PHE A 267 -11.74 5.25 -20.25
CA PHE A 267 -12.94 5.45 -19.44
C PHE A 267 -13.24 6.94 -19.32
N LYS A 268 -14.49 7.29 -19.26
CA LYS A 268 -14.93 8.67 -19.06
C LYS A 268 -16.13 8.68 -18.12
N SER A 269 -16.09 9.54 -17.11
CA SER A 269 -17.23 9.74 -16.21
C SER A 269 -17.64 11.22 -16.17
N ALA A 270 -18.95 11.45 -16.19
CA ALA A 270 -19.53 12.76 -15.90
C ALA A 270 -19.68 13.00 -14.39
N GLU A 271 -19.55 11.96 -13.58
CA GLU A 271 -19.68 12.02 -12.13
C GLU A 271 -18.32 12.01 -11.47
N TRP A 272 -18.15 12.83 -10.47
CA TRP A 272 -16.97 12.77 -9.61
C TRP A 272 -17.12 11.64 -8.58
N GLY A 273 -16.00 11.08 -8.17
CA GLY A 273 -15.98 10.00 -7.22
C GLY A 273 -14.78 9.08 -7.40
N ARG A 274 -14.71 8.10 -6.53
CA ARG A 274 -13.70 7.05 -6.57
C ARG A 274 -14.16 5.91 -7.46
N TYR A 275 -13.24 5.42 -8.26
CA TYR A 275 -13.47 4.31 -9.18
C TYR A 275 -12.45 3.21 -8.93
N TYR A 276 -12.83 1.99 -9.27
CA TYR A 276 -11.96 0.83 -9.22
C TYR A 276 -12.02 0.12 -10.57
N VAL A 277 -10.86 -0.14 -11.15
CA VAL A 277 -10.73 -0.98 -12.34
C VAL A 277 -10.24 -2.35 -11.94
N ARG A 278 -10.96 -3.38 -12.37
CA ARG A 278 -10.58 -4.79 -12.25
C ARG A 278 -10.26 -5.34 -13.63
N VAL A 279 -9.12 -5.98 -13.73
CA VAL A 279 -8.70 -6.69 -14.94
C VAL A 279 -8.64 -8.18 -14.61
N THR A 280 -9.26 -9.00 -15.44
CA THR A 280 -9.28 -10.45 -15.29
C THR A 280 -8.74 -11.11 -16.53
N ASP A 281 -7.85 -12.06 -16.37
CA ASP A 281 -7.49 -13.02 -17.39
C ASP A 281 -8.40 -14.26 -17.22
N PRO A 282 -9.39 -14.47 -18.08
CA PRO A 282 -10.35 -15.56 -17.88
C PRO A 282 -9.76 -16.96 -18.05
N VAL A 283 -8.57 -17.07 -18.63
CA VAL A 283 -7.88 -18.36 -18.84
C VAL A 283 -7.06 -18.77 -17.62
N SER A 284 -6.27 -17.84 -17.06
CA SER A 284 -5.50 -18.13 -15.84
C SER A 284 -6.32 -17.95 -14.56
N GLY A 285 -7.43 -17.22 -14.63
CA GLY A 285 -8.21 -16.80 -13.47
C GLY A 285 -7.57 -15.68 -12.67
N HIS A 286 -6.41 -15.17 -13.10
CA HIS A 286 -5.71 -14.10 -12.40
C HIS A 286 -6.47 -12.78 -12.51
N THR A 287 -6.50 -12.02 -11.40
CA THR A 287 -7.10 -10.68 -11.33
C THR A 287 -6.11 -9.66 -10.80
N SER A 288 -6.11 -8.48 -11.40
CA SER A 288 -5.44 -7.30 -10.86
C SER A 288 -6.42 -6.13 -10.75
N GLY A 289 -6.09 -5.13 -9.96
CA GLY A 289 -6.97 -3.97 -9.83
C GLY A 289 -6.29 -2.76 -9.23
N GLU A 290 -6.78 -1.59 -9.64
CA GLU A 290 -6.28 -0.29 -9.21
C GLU A 290 -7.43 0.67 -8.96
N TYR A 291 -7.25 1.57 -8.00
CA TYR A 291 -8.16 2.67 -7.77
C TYR A 291 -7.73 3.89 -8.55
N PHE A 292 -8.70 4.67 -9.00
CA PHE A 292 -8.48 6.00 -9.54
C PHE A 292 -9.63 6.93 -9.14
N TYR A 293 -9.46 8.19 -9.35
CA TYR A 293 -10.40 9.22 -8.95
C TYR A 293 -10.77 10.11 -10.14
N CYS A 294 -12.05 10.35 -10.35
CA CYS A 294 -12.54 11.39 -11.26
C CYS A 294 -13.05 12.56 -10.44
N GLY A 295 -12.47 13.74 -10.62
CA GLY A 295 -12.81 14.93 -9.87
C GLY A 295 -11.87 16.08 -10.18
N TYR A 296 -11.73 17.03 -9.27
CA TYR A 296 -10.74 18.09 -9.41
C TYR A 296 -9.35 17.56 -9.01
N PRO A 297 -8.26 18.13 -9.57
CA PRO A 297 -6.90 17.64 -9.33
C PRO A 297 -6.57 17.67 -7.83
N GLU A 298 -6.11 16.54 -7.32
CA GLU A 298 -5.73 16.34 -5.92
C GLU A 298 -4.22 16.23 -5.73
N THR A 299 -3.76 16.62 -4.56
CA THR A 299 -2.38 16.42 -4.14
C THR A 299 -2.13 14.97 -3.72
N GLU A 300 -0.86 14.53 -3.71
CA GLU A 300 -0.45 13.19 -3.27
C GLU A 300 -0.93 12.86 -1.83
N ASP A 301 -0.97 13.87 -0.96
CA ASP A 301 -1.41 13.72 0.42
C ASP A 301 -2.88 13.30 0.51
N ASN A 302 -3.75 13.86 -0.34
CA ASN A 302 -5.16 13.47 -0.41
C ASN A 302 -5.36 12.04 -0.93
N TYR A 303 -4.55 11.61 -1.89
CA TYR A 303 -4.63 10.23 -2.39
C TYR A 303 -4.24 9.19 -1.32
N ASN A 304 -3.22 9.47 -0.53
CA ASN A 304 -2.82 8.61 0.58
C ASN A 304 -3.86 8.59 1.71
N ALA A 305 -4.53 9.72 1.94
CA ALA A 305 -5.65 9.84 2.88
C ALA A 305 -6.86 8.95 2.50
N ILE A 306 -7.13 8.78 1.21
CA ILE A 306 -8.20 7.91 0.69
C ILE A 306 -8.02 6.43 1.12
N ARG A 307 -6.80 6.02 1.45
CA ARG A 307 -6.48 4.65 1.90
C ARG A 307 -6.80 4.39 3.37
N ALA A 308 -6.97 5.41 4.18
CA ALA A 308 -7.27 5.27 5.61
C ALA A 308 -8.77 5.37 5.87
N ALA A 309 -9.34 4.38 6.56
CA ALA A 309 -10.80 4.27 6.77
C ALA A 309 -11.46 5.43 7.53
N SER A 310 -10.69 6.26 8.23
CA SER A 310 -11.18 7.42 8.99
C SER A 310 -10.99 8.77 8.29
N ILE A 311 -10.36 8.79 7.11
CA ILE A 311 -10.05 10.03 6.38
C ILE A 311 -10.94 10.13 5.15
N VAL A 312 -11.63 11.26 5.04
CA VAL A 312 -12.51 11.57 3.90
C VAL A 312 -11.75 12.45 2.91
N PRO A 313 -11.70 12.08 1.64
CA PRO A 313 -11.19 12.97 0.61
C PRO A 313 -12.11 14.19 0.48
N VAL A 314 -11.54 15.37 0.64
CA VAL A 314 -12.21 16.65 0.44
C VAL A 314 -11.59 17.32 -0.76
N MET A 315 -12.43 17.78 -1.69
CA MET A 315 -11.98 18.46 -2.91
C MET A 315 -12.51 19.86 -2.99
N SER A 316 -11.77 20.74 -3.64
CA SER A 316 -12.23 22.09 -4.02
C SER A 316 -12.40 22.19 -5.54
N ASP A 317 -13.25 23.08 -5.98
CA ASP A 317 -13.50 23.31 -7.42
C ASP A 317 -12.37 24.07 -8.13
N LYS A 318 -11.44 24.68 -7.38
CA LYS A 318 -10.25 25.37 -7.90
C LYS A 318 -9.07 25.16 -6.94
N GLU A 319 -7.87 25.36 -7.44
CA GLU A 319 -6.65 25.36 -6.63
C GLU A 319 -6.40 26.72 -5.93
N ASN A 320 -6.72 27.82 -6.61
CA ASN A 320 -6.48 29.18 -6.13
C ASN A 320 -7.76 30.01 -6.28
N TYR A 321 -8.03 30.85 -5.29
CA TYR A 321 -9.19 31.74 -5.22
C TYR A 321 -8.75 33.17 -4.97
N ASN A 322 -9.48 34.14 -5.51
CA ASN A 322 -9.35 35.53 -5.09
C ASN A 322 -10.25 35.82 -3.90
N VAL A 323 -9.94 36.85 -3.14
CA VAL A 323 -10.82 37.35 -2.07
C VAL A 323 -12.20 37.67 -2.65
N GLY A 324 -13.24 37.17 -2.00
CA GLY A 324 -14.66 37.34 -2.42
C GLY A 324 -15.18 36.24 -3.33
N GLU A 325 -14.35 35.35 -3.85
CA GLU A 325 -14.79 34.20 -4.65
C GLU A 325 -15.45 33.11 -3.79
N GLU A 326 -16.38 32.38 -4.41
CA GLU A 326 -17.02 31.21 -3.79
C GLU A 326 -16.19 29.97 -3.98
N VAL A 327 -15.88 29.32 -2.88
CA VAL A 327 -15.26 27.98 -2.81
C VAL A 327 -16.37 26.95 -2.77
N LYS A 328 -16.24 25.88 -3.56
CA LYS A 328 -17.11 24.71 -3.52
C LYS A 328 -16.31 23.52 -3.04
N LEU A 329 -16.58 23.07 -1.83
CA LEU A 329 -16.02 21.83 -1.29
C LEU A 329 -16.91 20.66 -1.67
N LYS A 330 -16.29 19.63 -2.24
CA LYS A 330 -16.98 18.40 -2.65
C LYS A 330 -16.45 17.24 -1.83
N LEU A 331 -17.34 16.46 -1.28
CA LEU A 331 -17.04 15.26 -0.52
C LEU A 331 -18.21 14.30 -0.52
N GLU A 332 -17.91 13.03 -0.28
CA GLU A 332 -18.91 11.99 -0.16
C GLU A 332 -19.30 11.80 1.30
N CYS A 333 -20.60 11.73 1.59
CA CYS A 333 -21.12 11.62 2.94
C CYS A 333 -22.02 10.38 3.10
N PRO A 334 -22.08 9.79 4.31
CA PRO A 334 -23.09 8.79 4.64
C PRO A 334 -24.47 9.45 4.78
N ASP A 335 -25.52 8.62 4.80
CA ASP A 335 -26.90 9.12 4.96
C ASP A 335 -27.10 9.83 6.31
N LYS A 336 -27.83 10.94 6.28
CA LYS A 336 -28.19 11.73 7.48
C LYS A 336 -27.00 12.18 8.33
N ALA A 337 -25.83 12.33 7.74
CA ALA A 337 -24.67 12.85 8.44
C ALA A 337 -24.75 14.38 8.61
N ARG A 338 -24.07 14.88 9.61
CA ARG A 338 -23.78 16.31 9.76
C ARG A 338 -22.32 16.58 9.48
N VAL A 339 -22.05 17.64 8.77
CA VAL A 339 -20.70 18.03 8.35
C VAL A 339 -20.35 19.36 8.99
N LEU A 340 -19.29 19.38 9.76
CA LEU A 340 -18.66 20.60 10.24
C LEU A 340 -17.51 20.94 9.31
N VAL A 341 -17.56 22.12 8.70
CA VAL A 341 -16.44 22.72 7.97
C VAL A 341 -15.86 23.83 8.83
N SER A 342 -14.63 23.65 9.29
CA SER A 342 -13.86 24.62 10.05
C SER A 342 -12.76 25.18 9.17
N LEU A 343 -12.76 26.50 8.95
CA LEU A 343 -11.71 27.20 8.20
C LEU A 343 -10.70 27.74 9.17
N GLU A 344 -9.46 27.26 9.08
CA GLU A 344 -8.41 27.53 10.06
C GLU A 344 -7.16 28.08 9.36
N ASN A 345 -6.61 29.13 9.91
CA ASN A 345 -5.24 29.56 9.61
C ASN A 345 -4.32 29.12 10.76
N GLY A 346 -3.02 29.29 10.66
CA GLY A 346 -2.07 28.79 11.65
C GLY A 346 -2.27 29.29 13.10
N SER A 347 -3.19 30.22 13.34
CA SER A 347 -3.39 30.86 14.65
C SER A 347 -4.81 30.74 15.20
N LYS A 348 -5.81 30.60 14.38
CA LYS A 348 -7.22 30.62 14.81
C LYS A 348 -8.18 29.95 13.83
N VAL A 349 -9.38 29.63 14.33
CA VAL A 349 -10.55 29.32 13.50
C VAL A 349 -11.11 30.61 12.94
N VAL A 350 -11.04 30.78 11.62
CA VAL A 350 -11.58 31.97 10.92
C VAL A 350 -13.10 31.84 10.82
N LYS A 351 -13.61 30.65 10.53
CA LYS A 351 -15.05 30.39 10.40
C LYS A 351 -15.35 28.93 10.62
N ALA A 352 -16.49 28.63 11.24
CA ALA A 352 -17.01 27.29 11.37
C ALA A 352 -18.46 27.24 10.87
N MET A 353 -18.80 26.20 10.10
CA MET A 353 -20.13 26.06 9.46
C MET A 353 -20.59 24.62 9.57
N TRP A 354 -21.89 24.44 9.89
CA TRP A 354 -22.52 23.14 9.92
C TRP A 354 -23.45 22.97 8.71
N TYR A 355 -23.37 21.79 8.11
CA TYR A 355 -24.22 21.38 7.01
C TYR A 355 -24.89 20.04 7.30
N ASP A 356 -26.10 19.86 6.81
CA ASP A 356 -26.75 18.56 6.77
C ASP A 356 -26.41 17.90 5.43
N ALA A 357 -25.95 16.65 5.49
CA ALA A 357 -25.51 15.90 4.31
C ALA A 357 -26.53 14.82 3.93
N VAL A 358 -26.58 14.54 2.65
CA VAL A 358 -27.29 13.40 2.07
C VAL A 358 -26.34 12.29 1.70
N LYS A 359 -26.83 11.05 1.56
CA LYS A 359 -25.99 9.93 1.11
C LYS A 359 -25.37 10.21 -0.26
N GLY A 360 -24.06 9.97 -0.38
CA GLY A 360 -23.30 10.16 -1.61
C GLY A 360 -22.68 11.55 -1.71
N ASN A 361 -22.60 12.07 -2.93
CA ASN A 361 -21.89 13.31 -3.26
C ASN A 361 -22.59 14.56 -2.71
N ASN A 362 -21.84 15.37 -1.96
CA ASN A 362 -22.29 16.64 -1.41
C ASN A 362 -21.40 17.79 -1.86
N GLU A 363 -21.96 18.99 -2.00
CA GLU A 363 -21.24 20.21 -2.31
C GLU A 363 -21.54 21.27 -1.25
N PHE A 364 -20.53 21.74 -0.52
CA PHE A 364 -20.63 22.77 0.50
C PHE A 364 -19.94 24.05 0.03
N LYS A 365 -20.55 25.19 0.28
CA LYS A 365 -20.11 26.48 -0.28
C LYS A 365 -19.78 27.48 0.80
N PHE A 366 -18.73 28.28 0.58
CA PHE A 366 -18.43 29.46 1.37
C PHE A 366 -17.67 30.49 0.51
N LYS A 367 -17.71 31.74 0.94
CA LYS A 367 -16.96 32.84 0.27
C LYS A 367 -15.64 33.07 0.99
N THR A 368 -14.60 33.31 0.22
CA THR A 368 -13.29 33.73 0.71
C THR A 368 -13.33 35.16 1.23
N THR A 369 -12.47 35.45 2.21
CA THR A 369 -12.26 36.79 2.79
C THR A 369 -10.78 37.11 2.83
N ALA A 370 -10.43 38.39 2.97
CA ALA A 370 -9.03 38.83 3.08
C ALA A 370 -8.30 38.15 4.26
N GLU A 371 -9.02 37.85 5.35
CA GLU A 371 -8.47 37.16 6.51
C GLU A 371 -8.02 35.73 6.22
N MET A 372 -8.47 35.14 5.12
CA MET A 372 -8.10 33.79 4.65
C MET A 372 -6.84 33.80 3.79
N SER A 373 -6.32 34.96 3.40
CA SER A 373 -5.07 35.09 2.65
C SER A 373 -3.85 34.87 3.57
N PRO A 374 -2.76 34.22 3.09
CA PRO A 374 -2.57 33.63 1.75
C PRO A 374 -3.21 32.26 1.60
N ASN A 375 -3.58 31.60 2.69
CA ASN A 375 -4.28 30.31 2.69
C ASN A 375 -4.98 30.03 4.00
N VAL A 376 -6.03 29.23 3.93
CA VAL A 376 -6.69 28.59 5.08
C VAL A 376 -6.77 27.08 4.84
N TYR A 377 -6.86 26.33 5.89
CA TYR A 377 -7.16 24.90 5.84
C TYR A 377 -8.65 24.72 6.12
N ALA A 378 -9.34 24.05 5.19
CA ALA A 378 -10.71 23.62 5.44
C ALA A 378 -10.64 22.23 6.12
N ASN A 379 -10.82 22.21 7.44
CA ASN A 379 -11.00 21.00 8.22
C ASN A 379 -12.44 20.56 8.16
N VAL A 380 -12.68 19.36 7.65
CA VAL A 380 -14.02 18.78 7.52
C VAL A 380 -14.18 17.65 8.49
N SER A 381 -15.17 17.71 9.34
CA SER A 381 -15.56 16.62 10.24
C SER A 381 -16.96 16.14 9.90
N ILE A 382 -17.11 14.87 9.54
CA ILE A 382 -18.40 14.23 9.31
C ILE A 382 -18.78 13.48 10.56
N VAL A 383 -19.98 13.75 11.06
CA VAL A 383 -20.54 13.11 12.27
C VAL A 383 -21.85 12.45 11.88
N GLN A 384 -21.96 11.17 12.14
CA GLN A 384 -23.20 10.43 12.00
C GLN A 384 -23.82 10.21 13.38
N ARG A 385 -25.14 10.40 13.49
CA ARG A 385 -25.87 10.25 14.75
C ARG A 385 -25.91 8.77 15.17
N PHE A 386 -25.86 8.55 16.47
CA PHE A 386 -26.13 7.25 17.08
C PHE A 386 -27.55 6.76 16.75
N GLY A 387 -27.76 5.47 16.58
CA GLY A 387 -29.09 4.87 16.40
C GLY A 387 -29.68 4.96 14.98
N GLN A 388 -28.89 5.31 13.97
CA GLN A 388 -29.40 5.44 12.60
C GLN A 388 -28.86 4.38 11.61
N ASN A 389 -27.94 3.55 12.05
CA ASN A 389 -27.35 2.46 11.27
C ASN A 389 -27.67 1.09 11.84
N VAL A 390 -27.58 0.06 11.01
CA VAL A 390 -27.81 -1.34 11.38
C VAL A 390 -26.91 -1.78 12.54
N ASN A 391 -25.76 -1.13 12.74
CA ASN A 391 -24.74 -1.47 13.76
C ASN A 391 -24.58 -0.43 14.88
N ASP A 392 -25.46 0.54 14.99
CA ASP A 392 -25.63 1.45 16.15
C ASP A 392 -24.38 2.18 16.70
N MET A 393 -23.31 2.32 15.90
CA MET A 393 -22.08 2.99 16.33
C MET A 393 -21.97 4.41 15.76
N PRO A 394 -21.59 5.42 16.58
CA PRO A 394 -21.33 6.77 16.08
C PRO A 394 -20.05 6.79 15.26
N VAL A 395 -20.14 7.23 14.02
CA VAL A 395 -18.99 7.36 13.12
C VAL A 395 -18.55 8.80 13.06
N ARG A 396 -17.26 9.05 13.26
CA ARG A 396 -16.61 10.33 13.03
C ARG A 396 -15.49 10.17 12.00
N MET A 397 -15.57 10.96 10.96
CA MET A 397 -14.56 11.03 9.93
C MET A 397 -14.08 12.45 9.77
N TYR A 398 -12.88 12.62 9.26
CA TYR A 398 -12.31 13.94 9.05
C TYR A 398 -11.53 13.99 7.74
N GLY A 399 -11.46 15.18 7.15
CA GLY A 399 -10.62 15.49 6.01
C GLY A 399 -10.10 16.92 6.13
N ILE A 400 -9.01 17.20 5.46
CA ILE A 400 -8.41 18.52 5.44
C ILE A 400 -7.95 18.86 4.01
N ILE A 401 -8.21 20.10 3.58
CA ILE A 401 -7.73 20.60 2.30
C ILE A 401 -7.23 22.04 2.46
N PRO A 402 -6.05 22.40 1.91
CA PRO A 402 -5.61 23.77 1.84
C PRO A 402 -6.40 24.54 0.77
N ILE A 403 -6.90 25.73 1.12
CA ILE A 403 -7.55 26.69 0.22
C ILE A 403 -6.64 27.89 0.10
N LYS A 404 -6.03 28.06 -1.07
CA LYS A 404 -5.16 29.20 -1.36
C LYS A 404 -5.99 30.40 -1.76
N VAL A 405 -5.78 31.53 -1.10
CA VAL A 405 -6.54 32.77 -1.32
C VAL A 405 -5.58 33.93 -1.63
N GLU A 406 -5.72 34.49 -2.81
CA GLU A 406 -4.94 35.67 -3.23
C GLU A 406 -5.71 36.94 -2.90
N ASP A 407 -5.13 37.80 -2.08
CA ASP A 407 -5.57 39.18 -1.90
C ASP A 407 -4.73 40.10 -2.80
N LYS A 408 -5.35 40.59 -3.87
CA LYS A 408 -4.68 41.49 -4.81
C LYS A 408 -4.14 42.78 -4.17
N ASN A 409 -4.72 43.20 -3.04
CA ASN A 409 -4.28 44.38 -2.32
C ASN A 409 -2.96 44.17 -1.56
N THR A 410 -2.53 42.91 -1.37
CA THR A 410 -1.27 42.56 -0.71
C THR A 410 -0.16 42.20 -1.70
N ARG A 411 -0.42 42.32 -3.00
CA ARG A 411 0.55 41.99 -4.03
C ARG A 411 1.61 43.06 -4.12
N LEU A 412 2.85 42.70 -3.80
CA LEU A 412 4.00 43.57 -3.94
C LEU A 412 4.49 43.56 -5.40
N ASN A 413 4.86 44.70 -5.93
CA ASN A 413 5.52 44.87 -7.23
C ASN A 413 6.95 45.44 -7.03
N PRO A 414 7.87 44.64 -6.50
CA PRO A 414 9.22 45.15 -6.21
C PRO A 414 9.98 45.47 -7.50
N VAL A 415 10.56 46.66 -7.57
CA VAL A 415 11.49 47.07 -8.62
C VAL A 415 12.89 46.96 -8.09
N ILE A 416 13.68 46.08 -8.67
CA ILE A 416 15.08 45.89 -8.32
C ILE A 416 15.91 46.76 -9.27
N SER A 417 16.64 47.72 -8.70
CA SER A 417 17.60 48.55 -9.43
C SER A 417 19.02 48.16 -9.03
N MET A 418 19.81 47.71 -9.99
CA MET A 418 21.19 47.31 -9.82
C MET A 418 22.00 47.66 -11.07
N PRO A 419 23.31 47.84 -10.97
CA PRO A 419 24.16 47.99 -12.15
C PRO A 419 24.05 46.81 -13.10
N SER A 420 24.04 47.05 -14.40
CA SER A 420 23.95 46.00 -15.43
C SER A 420 25.20 45.10 -15.46
N GLU A 421 26.32 45.59 -14.95
CA GLU A 421 27.59 44.85 -14.80
C GLU A 421 28.13 44.98 -13.41
N LEU A 422 28.51 43.86 -12.80
CA LEU A 422 29.19 43.81 -11.49
C LEU A 422 30.60 43.27 -11.69
N LYS A 423 31.60 43.99 -11.14
CA LYS A 423 33.00 43.53 -11.16
C LYS A 423 33.34 42.84 -9.84
N PRO A 424 34.18 41.78 -9.86
CA PRO A 424 34.65 41.13 -8.65
C PRO A 424 35.32 42.15 -7.70
N SER A 425 35.09 42.00 -6.40
CA SER A 425 35.67 42.85 -5.34
C SER A 425 35.26 44.32 -5.33
N MET A 426 34.24 44.73 -6.10
CA MET A 426 33.63 46.07 -5.98
C MET A 426 32.40 46.03 -5.08
N ARG A 427 32.26 47.05 -4.25
CA ARG A 427 31.01 47.28 -3.52
C ARG A 427 29.96 47.83 -4.48
N SER A 428 28.85 47.15 -4.55
CA SER A 428 27.69 47.55 -5.34
C SER A 428 26.47 47.67 -4.44
N SER A 429 25.62 48.63 -4.70
CA SER A 429 24.33 48.79 -4.03
C SER A 429 23.22 48.26 -4.91
N ILE A 430 22.37 47.43 -4.33
CA ILE A 430 21.13 46.95 -4.94
C ILE A 430 20.01 47.66 -4.18
N THR A 431 19.18 48.39 -4.90
CA THR A 431 18.03 49.08 -4.32
C THR A 431 16.76 48.31 -4.71
N ILE A 432 15.96 47.98 -3.72
CA ILE A 432 14.66 47.33 -3.90
C ILE A 432 13.62 48.36 -3.48
N ASN A 433 12.85 48.84 -4.44
CA ASN A 433 11.73 49.75 -4.19
C ASN A 433 10.43 49.05 -4.52
N GLU A 434 9.41 49.31 -3.74
CA GLU A 434 8.05 48.95 -4.05
C GLU A 434 7.34 50.15 -4.66
N GLN A 435 6.68 49.93 -5.80
CA GLN A 435 5.74 50.89 -6.34
C GLN A 435 4.35 50.52 -5.81
N SER A 436 3.82 51.35 -4.93
CA SER A 436 2.46 51.31 -4.41
C SER A 436 1.42 51.65 -5.50
#